data_dd6a1a2882d016ea8fa2f5f78272ca84
#
_entry.id   dd6a1a2882d016ea8fa2f5f78272ca84
#
_cell.length_a   1.000
_cell.length_b   1.000
_cell.length_c   1.000
_cell.angle_alpha   90.00
_cell.angle_beta   90.00
_cell.angle_gamma   90.00
#
_symmetry.space_group_name_H-M   'P 1'
#
loop_
_entity.id
_entity.type
_entity.pdbx_description
1 polymer ?
#
loop_
_entity_poly.entity_id
_entity_poly.type
_entity_poly.pdbx_seq_one_letter_code
_entity_poly.pdbx_strand_id
1 'polypeptide(L)'
;MRSTYIATLFIAFIAMPALAQAPAEGTRQRVVGTVDKLDSNNLMVKANDGQPVTVVLDDNAVVFGVEKRTLADIKPGDYLASGGVKGTDGKIHAVEVRIFPETLRGTGEGQRAWDAKPDGVMTNATVGTVSHSPEGGVIHVKYKEGESEFTVGSEVPVLAYVAGDRSLLKPGAAIFTIAEKKPDGTLMTGRVTAEKNGVKPPM
;
A
#
# COMPACT_ATOMS: atom_id res chain seq x y z
N MET A 1 -59.01 -54.54 27.43
CA MET A 1 -57.61 -54.71 27.02
C MET A 1 -57.14 -53.49 26.31
N ARG A 2 -56.33 -52.61 26.97
CA ARG A 2 -55.81 -51.37 26.41
C ARG A 2 -54.32 -51.63 26.08
N SER A 3 -53.99 -51.58 24.81
CA SER A 3 -52.64 -51.76 24.32
C SER A 3 -51.94 -50.42 24.20
N THR A 4 -50.87 -50.22 24.98
CA THR A 4 -50.08 -48.94 24.99
C THR A 4 -48.88 -49.14 24.07
N TYR A 5 -48.83 -48.41 22.96
CA TYR A 5 -47.66 -48.33 22.08
C TYR A 5 -46.68 -47.28 22.57
N ILE A 6 -45.50 -47.71 22.97
CA ILE A 6 -44.36 -46.83 23.30
C ILE A 6 -43.60 -46.55 22.00
N ALA A 7 -43.64 -45.29 21.52
CA ALA A 7 -42.87 -44.84 20.40
C ALA A 7 -41.49 -44.38 20.88
N THR A 8 -40.44 -45.11 20.51
CA THR A 8 -39.05 -44.75 20.79
C THR A 8 -38.55 -43.77 19.73
N LEU A 9 -38.30 -42.53 20.13
CA LEU A 9 -37.75 -41.48 19.28
C LEU A 9 -36.22 -41.60 19.20
N PHE A 10 -35.70 -42.00 18.04
CA PHE A 10 -34.26 -41.99 17.75
C PHE A 10 -33.83 -40.58 17.33
N ILE A 11 -33.08 -39.87 18.17
CA ILE A 11 -32.44 -38.61 17.83
C ILE A 11 -31.10 -38.92 17.16
N ALA A 12 -31.01 -38.75 15.85
CA ALA A 12 -29.77 -38.84 15.11
C ALA A 12 -28.96 -37.54 15.32
N PHE A 13 -27.81 -37.66 16.00
CA PHE A 13 -26.82 -36.58 16.12
C PHE A 13 -26.08 -36.45 14.80
N ILE A 14 -26.38 -35.44 14.00
CA ILE A 14 -25.60 -35.09 12.81
C ILE A 14 -24.38 -34.29 13.28
N ALA A 15 -23.20 -34.90 13.27
CA ALA A 15 -21.93 -34.22 13.49
C ALA A 15 -21.66 -33.32 12.28
N MET A 16 -21.79 -31.98 12.45
CA MET A 16 -21.31 -31.02 11.46
C MET A 16 -19.78 -31.00 11.44
N PRO A 17 -19.16 -31.15 10.27
CA PRO A 17 -17.72 -30.93 10.18
C PRO A 17 -17.38 -29.49 10.54
N ALA A 18 -16.47 -29.29 11.49
CA ALA A 18 -15.90 -27.98 11.80
C ALA A 18 -15.13 -27.50 10.57
N LEU A 19 -15.65 -26.50 9.90
CA LEU A 19 -14.91 -25.77 8.87
C LEU A 19 -13.72 -25.11 9.57
N ALA A 20 -12.52 -25.60 9.29
CA ALA A 20 -11.28 -24.95 9.69
C ALA A 20 -11.28 -23.55 9.08
N GLN A 21 -11.47 -22.52 9.90
CA GLN A 21 -11.30 -21.12 9.48
C GLN A 21 -9.85 -20.94 9.04
N ALA A 22 -9.67 -20.53 7.79
CA ALA A 22 -8.37 -20.06 7.32
C ALA A 22 -7.86 -18.96 8.29
N PRO A 23 -6.53 -18.91 8.58
CA PRO A 23 -5.98 -17.87 9.43
C PRO A 23 -6.43 -16.50 8.89
N ALA A 24 -6.99 -15.65 9.75
CA ALA A 24 -7.36 -14.31 9.39
C ALA A 24 -6.10 -13.60 8.84
N GLU A 25 -6.15 -13.15 7.58
CA GLU A 25 -5.09 -12.30 7.03
C GLU A 25 -4.89 -11.11 7.96
N GLY A 26 -3.64 -10.86 8.37
CA GLY A 26 -3.32 -9.78 9.28
C GLY A 26 -3.81 -8.45 8.71
N THR A 27 -4.39 -7.61 9.55
CA THR A 27 -4.85 -6.28 9.14
C THR A 27 -3.65 -5.45 8.70
N ARG A 28 -3.69 -4.91 7.47
CA ARG A 28 -2.64 -4.03 6.97
C ARG A 28 -2.75 -2.66 7.61
N GLN A 29 -1.63 -2.17 8.14
CA GLN A 29 -1.53 -0.86 8.75
C GLN A 29 -0.48 -0.03 8.02
N ARG A 30 -0.87 1.19 7.63
CA ARG A 30 0.06 2.20 7.10
C ARG A 30 0.82 2.81 8.27
N VAL A 31 2.15 2.87 8.15
CA VAL A 31 3.02 3.57 9.09
C VAL A 31 3.80 4.63 8.31
N VAL A 32 3.58 5.87 8.67
CA VAL A 32 4.26 7.06 8.12
C VAL A 32 4.81 7.85 9.29
N GLY A 33 6.07 8.22 9.23
CA GLY A 33 6.69 8.96 10.32
C GLY A 33 8.18 9.13 10.13
N THR A 34 8.85 9.41 11.23
CA THR A 34 10.28 9.64 11.26
C THR A 34 10.95 8.54 12.09
N VAL A 35 12.04 7.99 11.61
CA VAL A 35 12.84 7.00 12.34
C VAL A 35 13.37 7.63 13.62
N ASP A 36 13.10 7.01 14.74
CA ASP A 36 13.73 7.30 16.02
C ASP A 36 15.00 6.45 16.17
N LYS A 37 14.87 5.14 15.95
CA LYS A 37 15.99 4.19 16.09
C LYS A 37 15.70 2.92 15.27
N LEU A 38 16.76 2.33 14.72
CA LEU A 38 16.76 0.94 14.24
C LEU A 38 17.66 0.11 15.17
N ASP A 39 17.11 -0.94 15.78
CA ASP A 39 17.82 -1.86 16.63
C ASP A 39 17.60 -3.30 16.13
N SER A 40 18.60 -3.88 15.53
CA SER A 40 18.49 -5.14 14.79
C SER A 40 17.38 -5.07 13.72
N ASN A 41 16.25 -5.74 13.93
CA ASN A 41 15.09 -5.70 13.07
C ASN A 41 13.94 -4.81 13.60
N ASN A 42 14.10 -4.21 14.79
CA ASN A 42 13.08 -3.35 15.37
C ASN A 42 13.26 -1.90 14.92
N LEU A 43 12.42 -1.46 14.00
CA LEU A 43 12.36 -0.09 13.51
C LEU A 43 11.39 0.71 14.40
N MET A 44 11.95 1.56 15.24
CA MET A 44 11.19 2.50 16.08
C MET A 44 10.93 3.77 15.30
N VAL A 45 9.67 4.15 15.19
CA VAL A 45 9.17 5.27 14.37
C VAL A 45 8.33 6.18 15.25
N LYS A 46 8.57 7.46 15.19
CA LYS A 46 7.60 8.47 15.63
C LYS A 46 6.64 8.72 14.48
N ALA A 47 5.43 8.19 14.60
CA ALA A 47 4.39 8.36 13.58
C ALA A 47 3.96 9.83 13.45
N ASN A 48 3.30 10.19 12.35
CA ASN A 48 2.89 11.57 12.09
C ASN A 48 1.89 12.12 13.11
N ASP A 49 1.14 11.25 13.79
CA ASP A 49 0.27 11.61 14.92
C ASP A 49 1.03 11.80 16.25
N GLY A 50 2.36 11.67 16.21
CA GLY A 50 3.26 11.82 17.37
C GLY A 50 3.40 10.56 18.21
N GLN A 51 2.68 9.48 17.94
CA GLN A 51 2.76 8.25 18.70
C GLN A 51 4.00 7.43 18.33
N PRO A 52 4.66 6.78 19.29
CA PRO A 52 5.72 5.84 19.01
C PRO A 52 5.13 4.53 18.47
N VAL A 53 5.70 4.05 17.37
CA VAL A 53 5.32 2.77 16.73
C VAL A 53 6.57 1.96 16.49
N THR A 54 6.55 0.67 16.86
CA THR A 54 7.61 -0.26 16.52
C THR A 54 7.15 -1.17 15.40
N VAL A 55 7.94 -1.25 14.33
CA VAL A 55 7.73 -2.14 13.20
C VAL A 55 8.89 -3.12 13.13
N VAL A 56 8.59 -4.41 13.13
CA VAL A 56 9.59 -5.47 12.98
C VAL A 56 9.85 -5.67 11.48
N LEU A 57 11.09 -5.52 11.08
CA LEU A 57 11.53 -5.81 9.72
C LEU A 57 11.72 -7.32 9.55
N ASP A 58 11.21 -7.88 8.47
CA ASP A 58 11.54 -9.25 8.07
C ASP A 58 13.05 -9.38 7.82
N ASP A 59 13.62 -10.56 7.97
CA ASP A 59 15.06 -10.78 7.78
C ASP A 59 15.53 -10.37 6.37
N ASN A 60 14.64 -10.56 5.36
CA ASN A 60 14.87 -10.19 3.98
C ASN A 60 14.18 -8.87 3.59
N ALA A 61 13.86 -8.02 4.57
CA ALA A 61 13.20 -6.75 4.29
C ALA A 61 14.03 -5.88 3.35
N VAL A 62 13.36 -5.36 2.31
CA VAL A 62 13.97 -4.49 1.31
C VAL A 62 13.71 -3.04 1.68
N VAL A 63 14.75 -2.21 1.59
CA VAL A 63 14.62 -0.77 1.76
C VAL A 63 14.77 -0.09 0.40
N PHE A 64 13.80 0.77 0.07
CA PHE A 64 13.85 1.66 -1.07
C PHE A 64 14.10 3.09 -0.59
N GLY A 65 14.94 3.81 -1.32
CA GLY A 65 14.99 5.27 -1.23
C GLY A 65 14.00 5.90 -2.21
N VAL A 66 13.79 7.20 -2.10
CA VAL A 66 13.01 7.97 -3.07
C VAL A 66 13.86 9.03 -3.73
N GLU A 67 13.60 9.25 -5.03
CA GLU A 67 14.21 10.31 -5.80
C GLU A 67 13.14 11.14 -6.49
N LYS A 68 13.37 12.46 -6.59
CA LYS A 68 12.47 13.35 -7.32
C LYS A 68 12.54 13.07 -8.81
N ARG A 69 11.39 13.04 -9.45
CA ARG A 69 11.21 12.92 -10.90
C ARG A 69 10.26 14.00 -11.39
N THR A 70 10.06 14.03 -12.69
CA THR A 70 9.09 14.89 -13.37
C THR A 70 8.12 14.04 -14.18
N LEU A 71 7.04 14.64 -14.64
CA LEU A 71 6.10 13.96 -15.53
C LEU A 71 6.80 13.48 -16.84
N ALA A 72 7.81 14.20 -17.31
CA ALA A 72 8.57 13.86 -18.51
C ALA A 72 9.44 12.58 -18.33
N ASP A 73 9.69 12.17 -17.10
CA ASP A 73 10.43 10.94 -16.81
C ASP A 73 9.55 9.69 -16.90
N ILE A 74 8.21 9.86 -16.93
CA ILE A 74 7.25 8.75 -17.02
C ILE A 74 7.11 8.34 -18.49
N LYS A 75 7.27 7.03 -18.74
CA LYS A 75 7.24 6.47 -20.10
C LYS A 75 6.19 5.37 -20.23
N PRO A 76 5.65 5.14 -21.44
CA PRO A 76 4.88 3.95 -21.72
C PRO A 76 5.62 2.69 -21.29
N GLY A 77 4.93 1.79 -20.61
CA GLY A 77 5.48 0.57 -20.05
C GLY A 77 5.97 0.68 -18.60
N ASP A 78 6.15 1.88 -18.04
CA ASP A 78 6.48 2.04 -16.62
C ASP A 78 5.35 1.49 -15.75
N TYR A 79 5.72 0.98 -14.57
CA TYR A 79 4.74 0.62 -13.54
C TYR A 79 4.74 1.70 -12.47
N LEU A 80 3.58 2.22 -12.15
CA LEU A 80 3.46 3.31 -11.19
C LEU A 80 2.26 3.17 -10.25
N ALA A 81 2.30 3.91 -9.16
CA ALA A 81 1.14 4.18 -8.32
C ALA A 81 0.79 5.67 -8.42
N SER A 82 -0.50 5.97 -8.57
CA SER A 82 -1.05 7.32 -8.43
C SER A 82 -2.05 7.35 -7.28
N GLY A 83 -1.83 8.24 -6.31
CA GLY A 83 -2.86 8.67 -5.38
C GLY A 83 -3.54 9.91 -5.96
N GLY A 84 -4.85 9.88 -6.11
CA GLY A 84 -5.63 10.98 -6.66
C GLY A 84 -6.96 11.17 -5.95
N VAL A 85 -7.68 12.22 -6.31
CA VAL A 85 -9.02 12.53 -5.83
C VAL A 85 -9.95 12.65 -7.03
N LYS A 86 -11.15 12.09 -6.93
CA LYS A 86 -12.17 12.23 -7.96
C LYS A 86 -12.75 13.65 -7.90
N GLY A 87 -12.55 14.41 -8.98
CA GLY A 87 -13.05 15.78 -9.13
C GLY A 87 -14.52 15.82 -9.46
N THR A 88 -15.11 17.04 -9.36
CA THR A 88 -16.49 17.33 -9.77
C THR A 88 -16.71 17.19 -11.28
N ASP A 89 -15.64 17.25 -12.07
CA ASP A 89 -15.59 17.00 -13.50
C ASP A 89 -15.61 15.49 -13.86
N GLY A 90 -15.67 14.63 -12.83
CA GLY A 90 -15.67 13.18 -12.97
C GLY A 90 -14.30 12.56 -13.25
N LYS A 91 -13.24 13.39 -13.37
CA LYS A 91 -11.87 12.93 -13.60
C LYS A 91 -11.15 12.66 -12.29
N ILE A 92 -10.09 11.84 -12.37
CA ILE A 92 -9.17 11.64 -11.24
C ILE A 92 -8.04 12.66 -11.39
N HIS A 93 -7.85 13.49 -10.36
CA HIS A 93 -6.76 14.43 -10.26
C HIS A 93 -5.69 13.84 -9.34
N ALA A 94 -4.51 13.57 -9.88
CA ALA A 94 -3.40 13.05 -9.10
C ALA A 94 -2.95 14.06 -8.03
N VAL A 95 -2.69 13.58 -6.84
CA VAL A 95 -2.04 14.33 -5.73
C VAL A 95 -0.60 13.89 -5.55
N GLU A 96 -0.27 12.69 -6.05
CA GLU A 96 1.09 12.14 -6.07
C GLU A 96 1.21 11.06 -7.13
N VAL A 97 2.40 10.90 -7.69
CA VAL A 97 2.74 9.80 -8.61
C VAL A 97 4.06 9.17 -8.16
N ARG A 98 4.12 7.84 -8.11
CA ARG A 98 5.30 7.06 -7.73
C ARG A 98 5.63 6.06 -8.81
N ILE A 99 6.79 6.21 -9.43
CA ILE A 99 7.32 5.25 -10.40
C ILE A 99 7.97 4.12 -9.61
N PHE A 100 7.58 2.90 -9.88
CA PHE A 100 8.14 1.72 -9.24
C PHE A 100 9.28 1.10 -10.07
N PRO A 101 10.34 0.59 -9.43
CA PRO A 101 11.31 -0.23 -10.13
C PRO A 101 10.66 -1.54 -10.60
N GLU A 102 11.26 -2.16 -11.60
CA GLU A 102 10.72 -3.39 -12.20
C GLU A 102 10.49 -4.52 -11.17
N THR A 103 11.32 -4.59 -10.13
CA THR A 103 11.17 -5.55 -9.03
C THR A 103 9.87 -5.41 -8.24
N LEU A 104 9.19 -4.27 -8.36
CA LEU A 104 7.89 -4.00 -7.71
C LEU A 104 6.73 -4.01 -8.71
N ARG A 105 6.95 -4.38 -9.98
CA ARG A 105 5.85 -4.52 -10.95
C ARG A 105 4.77 -5.47 -10.43
N GLY A 106 3.52 -5.11 -10.63
CA GLY A 106 2.35 -5.86 -10.13
C GLY A 106 2.01 -5.64 -8.65
N THR A 107 2.86 -4.92 -7.88
CA THR A 107 2.57 -4.64 -6.47
C THR A 107 1.27 -3.85 -6.32
N GLY A 108 0.25 -4.45 -5.69
CA GLY A 108 -1.04 -3.82 -5.41
C GLY A 108 -1.75 -3.35 -6.67
N GLU A 109 -1.57 -4.05 -7.80
CA GLU A 109 -2.19 -3.72 -9.09
C GLU A 109 -3.70 -3.53 -8.97
N GLY A 110 -4.22 -2.57 -9.72
CA GLY A 110 -5.63 -2.22 -9.75
C GLY A 110 -5.95 -0.85 -9.19
N GLN A 111 -7.26 -0.56 -9.16
CA GLN A 111 -7.80 0.69 -8.62
C GLN A 111 -8.64 0.41 -7.37
N ARG A 112 -8.49 1.22 -6.33
CA ARG A 112 -9.16 1.05 -5.05
C ARG A 112 -9.32 2.36 -4.30
N ALA A 113 -10.19 2.39 -3.29
CA ALA A 113 -10.27 3.51 -2.38
C ALA A 113 -8.91 3.80 -1.71
N TRP A 114 -8.61 5.08 -1.54
CA TRP A 114 -7.40 5.55 -0.88
C TRP A 114 -7.76 6.34 0.38
N ASP A 115 -7.38 5.79 1.52
CA ASP A 115 -7.74 6.27 2.86
C ASP A 115 -7.01 7.56 3.28
N ALA A 116 -5.99 8.01 2.53
CA ALA A 116 -5.26 9.24 2.85
C ALA A 116 -6.01 10.53 2.51
N LYS A 117 -7.06 10.45 1.71
CA LYS A 117 -7.88 11.61 1.29
C LYS A 117 -9.36 11.22 1.21
N PRO A 118 -10.29 12.14 1.56
CA PRO A 118 -11.70 12.00 1.19
C PRO A 118 -11.83 11.83 -0.34
N ASP A 119 -12.70 10.94 -0.79
CA ASP A 119 -12.87 10.58 -2.21
C ASP A 119 -11.59 10.15 -2.92
N GLY A 120 -10.62 9.69 -2.11
CA GLY A 120 -9.31 9.26 -2.57
C GLY A 120 -9.36 7.97 -3.38
N VAL A 121 -8.57 7.94 -4.46
CA VAL A 121 -8.42 6.78 -5.35
C VAL A 121 -6.94 6.46 -5.46
N MET A 122 -6.57 5.23 -5.19
CA MET A 122 -5.22 4.69 -5.43
C MET A 122 -5.26 3.78 -6.65
N THR A 123 -4.46 4.10 -7.65
CA THR A 123 -4.31 3.29 -8.87
C THR A 123 -2.87 2.83 -9.01
N ASN A 124 -2.65 1.52 -9.03
CA ASN A 124 -1.35 0.92 -9.33
C ASN A 124 -1.47 0.19 -10.68
N ALA A 125 -0.71 0.61 -11.66
CA ALA A 125 -0.93 0.16 -13.02
C ALA A 125 0.29 0.37 -13.94
N THR A 126 0.23 -0.25 -15.11
CA THR A 126 1.21 -0.03 -16.18
C THR A 126 0.79 1.18 -17.03
N VAL A 127 1.72 2.07 -17.30
CA VAL A 127 1.52 3.23 -18.17
C VAL A 127 1.26 2.78 -19.60
N GLY A 128 0.14 3.20 -20.16
CA GLY A 128 -0.15 3.06 -21.59
C GLY A 128 0.38 4.24 -22.37
N THR A 129 -0.11 5.45 -22.08
CA THR A 129 0.30 6.69 -22.75
C THR A 129 0.44 7.83 -21.75
N VAL A 130 1.27 8.80 -22.07
CA VAL A 130 1.44 10.07 -21.34
C VAL A 130 1.30 11.21 -22.33
N SER A 131 0.45 12.18 -22.04
CA SER A 131 0.39 13.45 -22.74
C SER A 131 0.95 14.56 -21.84
N HIS A 132 1.54 15.57 -22.44
CA HIS A 132 2.16 16.69 -21.75
C HIS A 132 1.53 17.99 -22.20
N SER A 133 1.35 18.92 -21.26
CA SER A 133 0.98 20.33 -21.50
C SER A 133 1.77 21.22 -20.56
N PRO A 134 1.79 22.56 -20.79
CA PRO A 134 2.45 23.49 -19.86
C PRO A 134 1.91 23.42 -18.44
N GLU A 135 0.63 23.10 -18.26
CA GLU A 135 -0.04 23.01 -16.95
C GLU A 135 0.09 21.60 -16.31
N GLY A 136 0.73 20.65 -17.00
CA GLY A 136 0.86 19.27 -16.52
C GLY A 136 0.65 18.23 -17.63
N GLY A 137 -0.16 17.20 -17.37
CA GLY A 137 -0.45 16.19 -18.37
C GLY A 137 -1.51 15.21 -17.94
N VAL A 138 -1.73 14.22 -18.80
CA VAL A 138 -2.67 13.12 -18.57
C VAL A 138 -1.93 11.81 -18.74
N ILE A 139 -2.13 10.89 -17.81
CA ILE A 139 -1.58 9.55 -17.86
C ILE A 139 -2.72 8.54 -18.00
N HIS A 140 -2.68 7.77 -19.07
CA HIS A 140 -3.54 6.60 -19.26
C HIS A 140 -2.79 5.36 -18.77
N VAL A 141 -3.44 4.56 -17.96
CA VAL A 141 -2.85 3.36 -17.35
C VAL A 141 -3.76 2.15 -17.55
N LYS A 142 -3.13 0.97 -17.59
CA LYS A 142 -3.81 -0.33 -17.69
C LYS A 142 -3.43 -1.24 -16.56
N TYR A 143 -4.41 -1.95 -16.03
CA TYR A 143 -4.28 -2.97 -15.00
C TYR A 143 -5.20 -4.15 -15.34
N LYS A 144 -5.04 -5.25 -14.63
CA LYS A 144 -5.69 -6.53 -14.97
C LYS A 144 -7.20 -6.43 -15.15
N GLU A 145 -7.89 -5.65 -14.30
CA GLU A 145 -9.36 -5.53 -14.31
C GLU A 145 -9.87 -4.37 -15.16
N GLY A 146 -8.98 -3.57 -15.80
CA GLY A 146 -9.41 -2.43 -16.60
C GLY A 146 -8.34 -1.41 -16.89
N GLU A 147 -8.79 -0.20 -17.13
CA GLU A 147 -7.93 0.96 -17.41
C GLU A 147 -8.44 2.18 -16.67
N SER A 148 -7.59 3.16 -16.51
CA SER A 148 -7.92 4.45 -15.88
C SER A 148 -7.12 5.57 -16.50
N GLU A 149 -7.61 6.79 -16.29
CA GLU A 149 -6.95 8.02 -16.69
C GLU A 149 -6.91 8.97 -15.50
N PHE A 150 -5.80 9.67 -15.34
CA PHE A 150 -5.72 10.74 -14.35
C PHE A 150 -4.90 11.91 -14.84
N THR A 151 -5.32 13.09 -14.44
CA THR A 151 -4.61 14.35 -14.72
C THR A 151 -3.52 14.57 -13.67
N VAL A 152 -2.35 15.01 -14.11
CA VAL A 152 -1.21 15.33 -13.25
C VAL A 152 -0.87 16.79 -13.47
N GLY A 153 -1.18 17.66 -12.50
CA GLY A 153 -0.81 19.06 -12.54
C GLY A 153 0.70 19.26 -12.39
N SER A 154 1.20 20.42 -12.79
CA SER A 154 2.63 20.75 -12.70
C SER A 154 3.19 20.70 -11.26
N GLU A 155 2.32 20.94 -10.27
CA GLU A 155 2.68 20.94 -8.84
C GLU A 155 2.66 19.56 -8.20
N VAL A 156 2.14 18.55 -8.92
CA VAL A 156 2.01 17.20 -8.38
C VAL A 156 3.40 16.56 -8.24
N PRO A 157 3.77 16.09 -7.04
CA PRO A 157 5.05 15.42 -6.85
C PRO A 157 5.09 14.10 -7.61
N VAL A 158 6.11 13.97 -8.46
CA VAL A 158 6.47 12.72 -9.13
C VAL A 158 7.75 12.20 -8.49
N LEU A 159 7.71 10.99 -7.95
CA LEU A 159 8.83 10.36 -7.27
C LEU A 159 9.12 8.99 -7.91
N ALA A 160 10.36 8.54 -7.83
CA ALA A 160 10.71 7.17 -8.17
C ALA A 160 11.23 6.43 -6.93
N TYR A 161 10.83 5.18 -6.78
CA TYR A 161 11.44 4.29 -5.82
C TYR A 161 12.72 3.73 -6.43
N VAL A 162 13.82 3.86 -5.70
CA VAL A 162 15.15 3.41 -6.11
C VAL A 162 15.72 2.46 -5.08
N ALA A 163 16.66 1.63 -5.48
CA ALA A 163 17.33 0.73 -4.55
C ALA A 163 17.96 1.52 -3.40
N GLY A 164 17.79 1.02 -2.20
CA GLY A 164 18.37 1.52 -0.98
C GLY A 164 18.78 0.36 -0.08
N ASP A 165 19.25 0.69 1.09
CA ASP A 165 19.64 -0.27 2.12
C ASP A 165 19.29 0.25 3.52
N ARG A 166 19.56 -0.54 4.55
CA ARG A 166 19.24 -0.20 5.95
C ARG A 166 19.91 1.07 6.46
N SER A 167 20.98 1.57 5.82
CA SER A 167 21.62 2.83 6.20
C SER A 167 20.72 4.06 6.02
N LEU A 168 19.68 3.94 5.17
CA LEU A 168 18.66 4.98 5.02
C LEU A 168 17.73 5.08 6.25
N LEU A 169 17.65 4.00 7.07
CA LEU A 169 16.79 3.95 8.27
C LEU A 169 17.52 4.54 9.49
N LYS A 170 18.09 5.72 9.32
CA LYS A 170 18.80 6.45 10.37
C LYS A 170 17.87 7.40 11.13
N PRO A 171 18.19 7.74 12.40
CA PRO A 171 17.41 8.72 13.16
C PRO A 171 17.16 10.01 12.36
N GLY A 172 15.91 10.48 12.39
CA GLY A 172 15.47 11.67 11.67
C GLY A 172 15.03 11.44 10.22
N ALA A 173 15.30 10.28 9.62
CA ALA A 173 14.84 9.98 8.26
C ALA A 173 13.32 9.74 8.22
N ALA A 174 12.63 10.36 7.26
CA ALA A 174 11.22 10.08 7.01
C ALA A 174 11.05 8.70 6.36
N ILE A 175 10.03 7.95 6.78
CA ILE A 175 9.71 6.63 6.24
C ILE A 175 8.24 6.46 5.92
N PHE A 176 7.99 5.54 5.01
CA PHE A 176 6.67 4.98 4.71
C PHE A 176 6.78 3.45 4.63
N THR A 177 5.84 2.76 5.26
CA THR A 177 5.65 1.32 5.07
C THR A 177 4.20 0.92 5.26
N ILE A 178 3.84 -0.22 4.70
CA ILE A 178 2.60 -0.94 5.02
C ILE A 178 3.00 -2.18 5.78
N ALA A 179 2.70 -2.20 7.07
CA ALA A 179 2.97 -3.32 7.95
C ALA A 179 1.74 -4.22 8.08
N GLU A 180 1.97 -5.49 8.25
CA GLU A 180 0.96 -6.48 8.63
C GLU A 180 0.89 -6.55 10.15
N LYS A 181 -0.30 -6.33 10.71
CA LYS A 181 -0.55 -6.48 12.13
C LYS A 181 -0.82 -7.95 12.44
N LYS A 182 0.04 -8.58 13.19
CA LYS A 182 -0.11 -9.96 13.64
C LYS A 182 -1.14 -10.08 14.77
N PRO A 183 -1.66 -11.29 15.05
CA PRO A 183 -2.64 -11.51 16.12
C PRO A 183 -2.17 -11.06 17.51
N ASP A 184 -0.88 -11.08 17.78
CA ASP A 184 -0.26 -10.60 19.02
C ASP A 184 -0.08 -9.07 19.07
N GLY A 185 -0.52 -8.37 18.02
CA GLY A 185 -0.40 -6.91 17.87
C GLY A 185 0.92 -6.45 17.24
N THR A 186 1.88 -7.32 17.00
CA THR A 186 3.16 -6.99 16.35
C THR A 186 2.92 -6.49 14.93
N LEU A 187 3.55 -5.39 14.56
CA LEU A 187 3.59 -4.89 13.19
C LEU A 187 4.84 -5.42 12.48
N MET A 188 4.66 -6.14 11.38
CA MET A 188 5.78 -6.68 10.59
C MET A 188 5.74 -6.16 9.16
N THR A 189 6.92 -5.95 8.56
CA THR A 189 7.00 -5.56 7.14
C THR A 189 8.23 -6.13 6.45
N GLY A 190 8.05 -6.54 5.20
CA GLY A 190 9.13 -6.93 4.29
C GLY A 190 9.66 -5.77 3.45
N ARG A 191 9.10 -4.54 3.61
CA ARG A 191 9.50 -3.40 2.77
C ARG A 191 9.32 -2.08 3.47
N VAL A 192 10.37 -1.24 3.43
CA VAL A 192 10.32 0.14 3.90
C VAL A 192 10.76 1.07 2.77
N THR A 193 10.07 2.18 2.61
CA THR A 193 10.51 3.29 1.75
C THR A 193 11.00 4.40 2.66
N ALA A 194 12.23 4.88 2.43
CA ALA A 194 12.91 5.84 3.28
C ALA A 194 13.34 7.09 2.52
N GLU A 195 13.47 8.17 3.25
CA GLU A 195 14.05 9.41 2.75
C GLU A 195 15.46 9.17 2.19
N LYS A 196 15.74 9.74 1.01
CA LYS A 196 17.06 9.72 0.38
C LYS A 196 17.41 11.12 -0.11
N ASN A 197 18.57 11.63 0.31
CA ASN A 197 19.07 12.95 -0.09
C ASN A 197 18.07 14.10 0.10
N GLY A 198 17.32 14.08 1.21
CA GLY A 198 16.32 15.10 1.54
C GLY A 198 14.98 14.93 0.83
N VAL A 199 14.83 13.94 -0.06
CA VAL A 199 13.55 13.61 -0.69
C VAL A 199 12.80 12.62 0.20
N LYS A 200 11.65 13.04 0.70
CA LYS A 200 10.82 12.23 1.61
C LYS A 200 9.85 11.33 0.85
N PRO A 201 9.55 10.12 1.37
CA PRO A 201 8.46 9.32 0.84
C PRO A 201 7.14 10.10 0.88
N PRO A 202 6.24 9.87 -0.09
CA PRO A 202 4.91 10.45 -0.04
C PRO A 202 4.09 9.82 1.09
N MET A 203 3.04 10.50 1.50
CA MET A 203 2.17 10.10 2.61
C MET A 203 1.25 8.93 2.24
#